data_e7f2ad913f2e2a836f09107bed382823
#
_entry.id   e7f2ad913f2e2a836f09107bed382823
#
_cell.length_a   1.000
_cell.length_b   1.000
_cell.length_c   1.000
_cell.angle_alpha   90.00
_cell.angle_beta   90.00
_cell.angle_gamma   90.00
#
_symmetry.space_group_name_H-M   'P 1'
#
loop_
_entity.id
_entity.type
_entity.pdbx_description
1 polymer ?
#
loop_
_entity_poly.entity_id
_entity_poly.type
_entity_poly.pdbx_seq_one_letter_code
_entity_poly.pdbx_strand_id
1 'polypeptide(L)'
;MKIAVDTNVLLRLVLADDEAQGLAALATMERASLVAISVHSLCEFAWVLERLYKKARPEIAAAIRGLIDAKNVVVNRPAIEAGLAVLDAGGDFADGVIAFDGRWLGADTFVSFDKAAVTLLKGQGTAAMLLK
;
A
#
# COMPACT_ATOMS: atom_id res chain seq x y z
N MET A 1 -14.60 -0.08 19.80
CA MET A 1 -13.20 0.44 19.88
C MET A 1 -12.75 0.99 18.54
N LYS A 2 -11.92 2.00 18.60
CA LYS A 2 -11.24 2.55 17.43
C LYS A 2 -9.80 2.06 17.49
N ILE A 3 -9.36 1.33 16.48
CA ILE A 3 -8.07 0.63 16.50
C ILE A 3 -7.17 1.06 15.36
N ALA A 4 -5.87 0.95 15.58
CA ALA A 4 -4.87 0.97 14.52
C ALA A 4 -4.27 -0.43 14.45
N VAL A 5 -4.04 -0.93 13.24
CA VAL A 5 -3.50 -2.28 13.04
C VAL A 5 -2.12 -2.20 12.42
N ASP A 6 -1.26 -3.13 12.80
CA ASP A 6 0.06 -3.21 12.21
C ASP A 6 0.05 -4.10 10.96
N THR A 7 1.19 -4.16 10.30
CA THR A 7 1.36 -4.91 9.04
C THR A 7 1.02 -6.38 9.21
N ASN A 8 1.40 -7.01 10.31
CA ASN A 8 1.15 -8.44 10.51
C ASN A 8 -0.33 -8.77 10.62
N VAL A 9 -1.13 -7.88 11.20
CA VAL A 9 -2.58 -8.09 11.24
C VAL A 9 -3.14 -8.12 9.80
N LEU A 10 -2.69 -7.20 8.95
CA LEU A 10 -3.12 -7.17 7.54
C LEU A 10 -2.70 -8.43 6.79
N LEU A 11 -1.48 -8.89 7.03
CA LEU A 11 -0.97 -10.10 6.39
C LEU A 11 -1.77 -11.34 6.79
N ARG A 12 -2.14 -11.44 8.07
CA ARG A 12 -2.95 -12.59 8.54
C ARG A 12 -4.33 -12.63 7.90
N LEU A 13 -4.88 -11.48 7.51
CA LEU A 13 -6.18 -11.43 6.85
C LEU A 13 -6.14 -12.00 5.43
N VAL A 14 -5.04 -11.85 4.71
CA VAL A 14 -4.96 -12.23 3.30
C VAL A 14 -4.17 -13.51 3.05
N LEU A 15 -3.34 -13.93 3.99
CA LEU A 15 -2.54 -15.16 3.87
C LEU A 15 -3.19 -16.28 4.67
N ALA A 16 -3.26 -17.47 4.09
CA ALA A 16 -3.87 -18.62 4.73
C ALA A 16 -2.85 -19.52 5.45
N ASP A 17 -1.78 -18.94 5.96
CA ASP A 17 -0.66 -19.67 6.58
C ASP A 17 -0.77 -19.80 8.10
N ASP A 18 -1.69 -19.09 8.74
CA ASP A 18 -1.95 -19.21 10.18
C ASP A 18 -3.45 -18.98 10.43
N GLU A 19 -4.18 -20.06 10.52
CA GLU A 19 -5.63 -19.99 10.65
C GLU A 19 -6.07 -19.31 11.94
N ALA A 20 -5.42 -19.59 13.06
CA ALA A 20 -5.79 -19.02 14.35
C ALA A 20 -5.57 -17.49 14.37
N GLN A 21 -4.42 -17.04 13.86
CA GLN A 21 -4.15 -15.61 13.77
C GLN A 21 -5.04 -14.92 12.75
N GLY A 22 -5.34 -15.58 11.64
CA GLY A 22 -6.24 -15.04 10.62
C GLY A 22 -7.65 -14.83 11.17
N LEU A 23 -8.18 -15.79 11.91
CA LEU A 23 -9.49 -15.65 12.54
C LEU A 23 -9.51 -14.57 13.60
N ALA A 24 -8.45 -14.48 14.41
CA ALA A 24 -8.35 -13.42 15.44
C ALA A 24 -8.30 -12.03 14.80
N ALA A 25 -7.51 -11.87 13.74
CA ALA A 25 -7.42 -10.62 13.01
C ALA A 25 -8.77 -10.21 12.42
N LEU A 26 -9.45 -11.14 11.75
CA LEU A 26 -10.77 -10.88 11.17
C LEU A 26 -11.79 -10.48 12.22
N ALA A 27 -11.87 -11.24 13.31
CA ALA A 27 -12.82 -10.97 14.38
C ALA A 27 -12.58 -9.60 15.02
N THR A 28 -11.32 -9.24 15.22
CA THR A 28 -10.95 -7.94 15.79
C THR A 28 -11.35 -6.79 14.88
N MET A 29 -11.05 -6.92 13.58
CA MET A 29 -11.39 -5.88 12.62
C MET A 29 -12.90 -5.72 12.44
N GLU A 30 -13.64 -6.83 12.44
CA GLU A 30 -15.11 -6.77 12.30
C GLU A 30 -15.79 -6.10 13.50
N ARG A 31 -15.25 -6.28 14.70
CA ARG A 31 -15.83 -5.71 15.92
C ARG A 31 -15.46 -4.26 16.16
N ALA A 32 -14.42 -3.75 15.51
CA ALA A 32 -14.01 -2.37 15.70
C ALA A 32 -15.00 -1.40 15.06
N SER A 33 -15.24 -0.27 15.71
CA SER A 33 -16.04 0.81 15.14
C SER A 33 -15.27 1.58 14.08
N LEU A 34 -13.94 1.59 14.18
CA LEU A 34 -13.04 2.23 13.23
C LEU A 34 -11.71 1.49 13.22
N VAL A 35 -11.21 1.17 12.04
CA VAL A 35 -9.89 0.56 11.85
C VAL A 35 -9.04 1.54 11.03
N ALA A 36 -8.03 2.13 11.69
CA ALA A 36 -7.08 2.99 11.00
C ALA A 36 -5.95 2.14 10.42
N ILE A 37 -5.71 2.27 9.13
CA ILE A 37 -4.59 1.61 8.46
C ILE A 37 -3.65 2.70 7.94
N SER A 38 -2.42 2.72 8.46
CA SER A 38 -1.45 3.73 8.07
C SER A 38 -0.89 3.45 6.68
N VAL A 39 -0.47 4.52 6.01
CA VAL A 39 0.25 4.43 4.74
C VAL A 39 1.49 3.56 4.90
N HIS A 40 2.19 3.71 6.03
CA HIS A 40 3.37 2.93 6.35
C HIS A 40 3.07 1.42 6.35
N SER A 41 2.01 1.00 7.04
CA SER A 41 1.63 -0.41 7.10
C SER A 41 1.27 -0.97 5.71
N LEU A 42 0.60 -0.18 4.87
CA LEU A 42 0.24 -0.63 3.52
C LEU A 42 1.46 -0.75 2.61
N CYS A 43 2.45 0.13 2.76
CA CYS A 43 3.71 0.01 2.01
C CYS A 43 4.46 -1.26 2.40
N GLU A 44 4.58 -1.55 3.70
CA GLU A 44 5.18 -2.80 4.18
C GLU A 44 4.40 -4.02 3.71
N PHE A 45 3.09 -3.98 3.80
CA PHE A 45 2.19 -5.03 3.35
C PHE A 45 2.44 -5.39 1.88
N ALA A 46 2.45 -4.39 1.01
CA ALA A 46 2.72 -4.59 -0.41
C ALA A 46 4.11 -5.18 -0.65
N TRP A 47 5.12 -4.67 0.05
CA TRP A 47 6.49 -5.14 -0.06
C TRP A 47 6.63 -6.60 0.38
N VAL A 48 6.02 -6.96 1.51
CA VAL A 48 6.08 -8.34 2.04
C VAL A 48 5.39 -9.31 1.08
N LEU A 49 4.20 -8.95 0.57
CA LEU A 49 3.49 -9.81 -0.37
C LEU A 49 4.29 -10.06 -1.63
N GLU A 50 4.95 -9.03 -2.15
CA GLU A 50 5.77 -9.18 -3.35
C GLU A 50 7.05 -9.96 -3.10
N ARG A 51 7.83 -9.54 -2.07
CA ARG A 51 9.18 -10.04 -1.86
C ARG A 51 9.24 -11.38 -1.16
N LEU A 52 8.40 -11.60 -0.16
CA LEU A 52 8.44 -12.83 0.63
C LEU A 52 7.44 -13.87 0.15
N TYR A 53 6.27 -13.46 -0.32
CA TYR A 53 5.22 -14.39 -0.73
C TYR A 53 5.06 -14.49 -2.26
N LYS A 54 5.86 -13.74 -3.01
CA LYS A 54 5.89 -13.79 -4.48
C LYS A 54 4.53 -13.58 -5.13
N LYS A 55 3.69 -12.74 -4.53
CA LYS A 55 2.39 -12.41 -5.09
C LYS A 55 2.55 -11.49 -6.30
N ALA A 56 1.69 -11.68 -7.31
CA ALA A 56 1.67 -10.83 -8.48
C ALA A 56 1.05 -9.45 -8.14
N ARG A 57 1.48 -8.41 -8.83
CA ARG A 57 0.96 -7.05 -8.61
C ARG A 57 -0.56 -6.95 -8.64
N PRO A 58 -1.27 -7.58 -9.58
CA PRO A 58 -2.74 -7.56 -9.56
C PRO A 58 -3.35 -8.15 -8.28
N GLU A 59 -2.73 -9.20 -7.74
CA GLU A 59 -3.19 -9.81 -6.47
C GLU A 59 -2.97 -8.85 -5.30
N ILE A 60 -1.83 -8.17 -5.28
CA ILE A 60 -1.50 -7.19 -4.23
C ILE A 60 -2.49 -6.01 -4.29
N ALA A 61 -2.74 -5.50 -5.50
CA ALA A 61 -3.68 -4.40 -5.71
C ALA A 61 -5.10 -4.79 -5.24
N ALA A 62 -5.54 -5.99 -5.58
CA ALA A 62 -6.85 -6.50 -5.14
C ALA A 62 -6.92 -6.62 -3.62
N ALA A 63 -5.86 -7.09 -2.98
CA ALA A 63 -5.80 -7.20 -1.52
C ALA A 63 -5.89 -5.82 -0.85
N ILE A 64 -5.14 -4.84 -1.34
CA ILE A 64 -5.19 -3.48 -0.81
C ILE A 64 -6.58 -2.88 -0.98
N ARG A 65 -7.18 -3.01 -2.16
CA ARG A 65 -8.53 -2.50 -2.42
C ARG A 65 -9.56 -3.15 -1.51
N GLY A 66 -9.47 -4.45 -1.30
CA GLY A 66 -10.36 -5.15 -0.37
C GLY A 66 -10.25 -4.61 1.05
N LEU A 67 -9.05 -4.32 1.52
CA LEU A 67 -8.83 -3.77 2.86
C LEU A 67 -9.41 -2.35 2.99
N ILE A 68 -9.13 -1.47 2.04
CA ILE A 68 -9.52 -0.06 2.16
C ILE A 68 -11.01 0.17 1.86
N ASP A 69 -11.68 -0.77 1.21
CA ASP A 69 -13.11 -0.65 0.90
C ASP A 69 -14.00 -1.18 2.03
N ALA A 70 -13.44 -1.78 3.07
CA ALA A 70 -14.23 -2.19 4.23
C ALA A 70 -14.84 -0.97 4.91
N LYS A 71 -16.10 -1.10 5.35
CA LYS A 71 -16.91 0.00 5.86
C LYS A 71 -16.27 0.80 6.99
N ASN A 72 -15.59 0.10 7.90
CA ASN A 72 -15.02 0.70 9.10
C ASN A 72 -13.53 1.04 8.96
N VAL A 73 -12.95 0.84 7.78
CA VAL A 73 -11.54 1.15 7.53
C VAL A 73 -11.37 2.61 7.11
N VAL A 74 -10.41 3.28 7.73
CA VAL A 74 -10.04 4.65 7.42
C VAL A 74 -8.56 4.69 7.02
N VAL A 75 -8.27 5.29 5.88
CA VAL A 75 -6.92 5.43 5.33
C VAL A 75 -6.73 6.84 4.78
N ASN A 76 -5.49 7.21 4.51
CA ASN A 76 -5.19 8.36 3.67
C ASN A 76 -5.44 7.96 2.22
N ARG A 77 -6.69 8.07 1.78
CA ARG A 77 -7.11 7.56 0.48
C ARG A 77 -6.34 8.17 -0.70
N PRO A 78 -6.10 9.48 -0.77
CA PRO A 78 -5.33 10.03 -1.89
C PRO A 78 -3.93 9.43 -2.02
N ALA A 79 -3.22 9.21 -0.89
CA ALA A 79 -1.90 8.59 -0.91
C ALA A 79 -1.97 7.14 -1.39
N ILE A 80 -2.97 6.38 -0.92
CA ILE A 80 -3.15 4.99 -1.30
C ILE A 80 -3.52 4.86 -2.78
N GLU A 81 -4.38 5.74 -3.29
CA GLU A 81 -4.73 5.75 -4.71
C GLU A 81 -3.50 6.05 -5.59
N ALA A 82 -2.61 6.94 -5.14
CA ALA A 82 -1.35 7.20 -5.85
C ALA A 82 -0.47 5.95 -5.89
N GLY A 83 -0.37 5.22 -4.78
CA GLY A 83 0.36 3.95 -4.72
C GLY A 83 -0.25 2.90 -5.64
N LEU A 84 -1.58 2.78 -5.62
CA LEU A 84 -2.29 1.82 -6.48
C LEU A 84 -2.12 2.14 -7.97
N ALA A 85 -2.10 3.41 -8.35
CA ALA A 85 -1.89 3.81 -9.74
C ALA A 85 -0.52 3.34 -10.26
N VAL A 86 0.52 3.43 -9.44
CA VAL A 86 1.84 2.93 -9.79
C VAL A 86 1.87 1.40 -9.83
N LEU A 87 1.27 0.76 -8.84
CA LEU A 87 1.20 -0.70 -8.76
C LEU A 87 0.45 -1.28 -9.98
N ASP A 88 -0.69 -0.70 -10.35
CA ASP A 88 -1.47 -1.13 -11.52
C ASP A 88 -0.69 -0.96 -12.82
N ALA A 89 0.19 0.03 -12.89
CA ALA A 89 1.02 0.28 -14.06
C ALA A 89 2.30 -0.58 -14.10
N GLY A 90 2.47 -1.48 -13.13
CA GLY A 90 3.59 -2.42 -13.10
C GLY A 90 4.77 -1.97 -12.23
N GLY A 91 4.62 -0.91 -11.45
CA GLY A 91 5.64 -0.42 -10.53
C GLY A 91 5.39 -0.83 -9.09
N ASP A 92 6.14 -0.23 -8.19
CA ASP A 92 6.04 -0.49 -6.76
C ASP A 92 5.07 0.48 -6.10
N PHE A 93 4.19 -0.06 -5.28
CA PHE A 93 3.20 0.71 -4.53
C PHE A 93 3.86 1.86 -3.74
N ALA A 94 4.96 1.57 -3.06
CA ALA A 94 5.65 2.57 -2.23
C ALA A 94 6.15 3.77 -3.05
N ASP A 95 6.58 3.57 -4.29
CA ASP A 95 7.05 4.67 -5.13
C ASP A 95 5.94 5.69 -5.43
N GLY A 96 4.73 5.20 -5.67
CA GLY A 96 3.58 6.08 -5.85
C GLY A 96 3.23 6.87 -4.60
N VAL A 97 3.31 6.21 -3.44
CA VAL A 97 3.08 6.85 -2.15
C VAL A 97 4.15 7.92 -1.87
N ILE A 98 5.42 7.57 -2.10
CA ILE A 98 6.54 8.51 -1.87
C ILE A 98 6.39 9.76 -2.73
N ALA A 99 6.06 9.59 -4.01
CA ALA A 99 5.88 10.73 -4.91
C ALA A 99 4.71 11.61 -4.45
N PHE A 100 3.61 11.00 -4.01
CA PHE A 100 2.46 11.74 -3.49
C PHE A 100 2.79 12.49 -2.21
N ASP A 101 3.38 11.81 -1.23
CA ASP A 101 3.74 12.42 0.04
C ASP A 101 4.77 13.54 -0.16
N GLY A 102 5.70 13.35 -1.08
CA GLY A 102 6.68 14.38 -1.42
C GLY A 102 6.01 15.65 -1.93
N ARG A 103 5.03 15.53 -2.80
CA ARG A 103 4.28 16.69 -3.32
C ARG A 103 3.47 17.37 -2.21
N TRP A 104 2.86 16.60 -1.34
CA TRP A 104 2.15 17.14 -0.20
C TRP A 104 3.07 17.95 0.72
N LEU A 105 4.33 17.52 0.84
CA LEU A 105 5.35 18.21 1.65
C LEU A 105 6.00 19.40 0.92
N GLY A 106 5.67 19.63 -0.36
CA GLY A 106 6.17 20.77 -1.12
C GLY A 106 7.17 20.44 -2.22
N ALA A 107 7.51 19.17 -2.43
CA ALA A 107 8.40 18.76 -3.51
C ALA A 107 7.63 18.66 -4.84
N ASP A 108 8.28 19.00 -5.92
CA ASP A 108 7.69 18.89 -7.26
C ASP A 108 8.30 17.76 -8.09
N THR A 109 9.40 17.16 -7.65
CA THR A 109 10.15 16.19 -8.45
C THR A 109 10.49 14.94 -7.64
N PHE A 110 10.13 13.78 -8.17
CA PHE A 110 10.53 12.48 -7.61
C PHE A 110 11.94 12.15 -8.11
N VAL A 111 12.85 11.82 -7.21
CA VAL A 111 14.25 11.55 -7.54
C VAL A 111 14.60 10.13 -7.12
N SER A 112 15.17 9.34 -8.03
CA SER A 112 15.49 7.94 -7.75
C SER A 112 16.66 7.46 -8.62
N PHE A 113 17.32 6.39 -8.16
CA PHE A 113 18.26 5.63 -8.99
C PHE A 113 17.54 4.54 -9.80
N ASP A 114 16.26 4.31 -9.55
CA ASP A 114 15.48 3.27 -10.22
C ASP A 114 14.90 3.82 -11.52
N LYS A 115 15.48 3.37 -12.65
CA LYS A 115 15.06 3.81 -13.98
C LYS A 115 13.59 3.49 -14.26
N ALA A 116 13.14 2.30 -13.87
CA ALA A 116 11.77 1.86 -14.12
C ALA A 116 10.77 2.75 -13.38
N ALA A 117 11.05 3.07 -12.11
CA ALA A 117 10.19 3.96 -11.31
C ALA A 117 10.10 5.35 -11.92
N VAL A 118 11.25 5.93 -12.32
CA VAL A 118 11.29 7.25 -12.94
C VAL A 118 10.51 7.28 -14.25
N THR A 119 10.71 6.29 -15.10
CA THR A 119 10.01 6.18 -16.39
C THR A 119 8.50 6.09 -16.19
N LEU A 120 8.07 5.26 -15.26
CA LEU A 120 6.66 5.05 -14.98
C LEU A 120 6.00 6.34 -14.46
N LEU A 121 6.62 7.00 -13.49
CA LEU A 121 6.06 8.23 -12.92
C LEU A 121 6.02 9.37 -13.94
N LYS A 122 7.04 9.50 -14.77
CA LYS A 122 7.00 10.46 -15.90
C LYS A 122 5.84 10.17 -16.83
N GLY A 123 5.61 8.90 -17.13
CA GLY A 123 4.48 8.49 -17.98
C GLY A 123 3.13 8.83 -17.38
N GLN A 124 3.05 8.96 -16.08
CA GLN A 124 1.83 9.37 -15.36
C GLN A 124 1.73 10.89 -15.17
N GLY A 125 2.67 11.65 -15.71
CA GLY A 125 2.65 13.10 -15.59
C GLY A 125 3.33 13.66 -14.35
N THR A 126 4.01 12.83 -13.58
CA THR A 126 4.78 13.25 -12.41
C THR A 126 6.20 13.62 -12.84
N ALA A 127 6.68 14.81 -12.46
CA ALA A 127 8.05 15.16 -12.71
C ALA A 127 8.99 14.24 -11.94
N ALA A 128 9.96 13.66 -12.63
CA ALA A 128 10.87 12.69 -12.03
C ALA A 128 12.26 12.80 -12.65
N MET A 129 13.28 12.49 -11.85
CA MET A 129 14.67 12.59 -12.26
C MET A 129 15.44 11.33 -11.87
N LEU A 130 16.12 10.73 -12.84
CA LEU A 130 16.98 9.59 -12.61
C LEU A 130 18.38 10.04 -12.20
N LEU A 131 18.85 9.55 -11.07
CA LEU A 131 20.25 9.71 -10.65
C LEU A 131 21.09 8.54 -11.20
N LYS A 132 22.34 8.86 -11.45
CA LYS A 132 23.27 7.84 -11.99
C LYS A 132 24.43 7.57 -11.06
#